data_6a04f2591a153c3c8a4f1b111b916716
#
_entry.id   6a04f2591a153c3c8a4f1b111b916716
#
_cell.length_a   1.000
_cell.length_b   1.000
_cell.length_c   1.000
_cell.angle_alpha   90.00
_cell.angle_beta   90.00
_cell.angle_gamma   90.00
#
_symmetry.space_group_name_H-M   'P 1'
#
loop_
_entity.id
_entity.type
_entity.pdbx_description
1 polymer ?
#
loop_
_entity_poly.entity_id
_entity_poly.type
_entity_poly.pdbx_seq_one_letter_code
_entity_poly.pdbx_strand_id
1 'polypeptide(L)'
;VKLFEHLQKWITAYLMHEKPRTNVPFCDFDKLSYEIRPADVLLVEGRSRISDFTKSFTQSPWSHAVLYIGRLHDIDHPILRQKIKDFYKGEPTEQLVIESLLGCGTIVSPLAKYKMEHIRICRPNGISKADAQNVIAYAVERLG
;
A
#
# COMPACT_ATOMS: atom_id res chain seq x y z
N VAL A 1 15.25 26.22 -11.25
CA VAL A 1 15.09 24.76 -11.08
C VAL A 1 15.17 24.39 -9.61
N LYS A 2 16.27 24.65 -8.88
CA LYS A 2 16.44 24.25 -7.45
C LYS A 2 15.37 24.82 -6.49
N LEU A 3 14.90 26.06 -6.70
CA LEU A 3 13.86 26.66 -5.84
C LEU A 3 12.51 25.93 -6.00
N PHE A 4 12.17 25.55 -7.21
CA PHE A 4 10.95 24.80 -7.50
C PHE A 4 10.98 23.40 -6.88
N GLU A 5 12.11 22.72 -6.96
CA GLU A 5 12.31 21.40 -6.32
C GLU A 5 12.19 21.47 -4.79
N HIS A 6 12.75 22.53 -4.17
CA HIS A 6 12.61 22.75 -2.73
C HIS A 6 11.15 23.03 -2.33
N LEU A 7 10.46 23.86 -3.11
CA LEU A 7 9.05 24.16 -2.87
C LEU A 7 8.19 22.90 -3.00
N GLN A 8 8.43 22.11 -4.04
CA GLN A 8 7.72 20.85 -4.25
C GLN A 8 7.96 19.87 -3.11
N LYS A 9 9.21 19.69 -2.65
CA LYS A 9 9.55 18.86 -1.49
C LYS A 9 8.87 19.35 -0.21
N TRP A 10 8.85 20.66 0.01
CA TRP A 10 8.20 21.23 1.18
C TRP A 10 6.69 21.02 1.17
N ILE A 11 6.03 21.24 0.03
CA ILE A 11 4.59 20.99 -0.15
C ILE A 11 4.28 19.52 0.07
N THR A 12 5.08 18.61 -0.51
CA THR A 12 4.89 17.16 -0.32
C THR A 12 5.03 16.77 1.15
N ALA A 13 6.08 17.23 1.82
CA ALA A 13 6.28 16.97 3.25
C ALA A 13 5.13 17.52 4.13
N TYR A 14 4.63 18.71 3.80
CA TYR A 14 3.49 19.30 4.48
C TYR A 14 2.20 18.48 4.32
N LEU A 15 1.92 18.02 3.10
CA LEU A 15 0.73 17.22 2.79
C LEU A 15 0.80 15.82 3.37
N MET A 16 1.99 15.22 3.39
CA MET A 16 2.23 13.88 3.93
C MET A 16 2.40 13.84 5.46
N HIS A 17 2.41 15.02 6.11
CA HIS A 17 2.52 15.08 7.58
C HIS A 17 1.35 14.35 8.25
N GLU A 18 1.65 13.29 8.99
CA GLU A 18 0.66 12.48 9.70
C GLU A 18 0.30 13.11 11.05
N LYS A 19 -0.99 13.09 11.36
CA LYS A 19 -1.48 13.48 12.69
C LYS A 19 -1.20 12.37 13.70
N PRO A 20 -1.02 12.72 14.99
CA PRO A 20 -0.89 11.73 16.06
C PRO A 20 -2.13 10.83 16.11
N ARG A 21 -1.94 9.60 16.54
CA ARG A 21 -3.03 8.64 16.73
C ARG A 21 -3.84 9.01 17.95
N THR A 22 -5.13 9.13 17.79
CA THR A 22 -6.09 9.42 18.87
C THR A 22 -6.92 8.21 19.27
N ASN A 23 -7.03 7.21 18.39
CA ASN A 23 -7.89 6.04 18.58
C ASN A 23 -7.11 4.74 18.42
N VAL A 24 -7.58 3.69 19.11
CA VAL A 24 -7.13 2.31 18.89
C VAL A 24 -7.73 1.81 17.57
N PRO A 25 -6.97 1.09 16.72
CA PRO A 25 -7.50 0.51 15.50
C PRO A 25 -8.70 -0.41 15.78
N PHE A 26 -9.75 -0.33 14.97
CA PHE A 26 -10.93 -1.19 15.09
C PHE A 26 -10.74 -2.56 14.42
N CYS A 27 -9.61 -2.79 13.75
CA CYS A 27 -9.35 -4.07 13.11
C CYS A 27 -8.35 -4.90 13.91
N ASP A 28 -8.63 -6.19 13.99
CA ASP A 28 -7.68 -7.19 14.47
C ASP A 28 -6.68 -7.47 13.32
N PHE A 29 -5.49 -6.87 13.43
CA PHE A 29 -4.48 -6.98 12.39
C PHE A 29 -3.95 -8.41 12.25
N ASP A 30 -3.84 -9.17 13.33
CA ASP A 30 -3.33 -10.55 13.28
C ASP A 30 -4.31 -11.44 12.52
N LYS A 31 -5.61 -11.29 12.79
CA LYS A 31 -6.66 -11.96 12.02
C LYS A 31 -6.66 -11.52 10.55
N LEU A 32 -6.57 -10.21 10.30
CA LEU A 32 -6.51 -9.67 8.94
C LEU A 32 -5.32 -10.23 8.15
N SER A 33 -4.12 -10.25 8.76
CA SER A 33 -2.90 -10.75 8.13
C SER A 33 -2.95 -12.25 7.82
N TYR A 34 -3.79 -13.00 8.54
CA TYR A 34 -4.05 -14.41 8.28
C TYR A 34 -5.08 -14.62 7.16
N GLU A 35 -6.10 -13.79 7.07
CA GLU A 35 -7.21 -13.94 6.12
C GLU A 35 -6.94 -13.32 4.73
N ILE A 36 -5.99 -12.40 4.64
CA ILE A 36 -5.68 -11.68 3.40
C ILE A 36 -5.09 -12.61 2.33
N ARG A 37 -5.46 -12.38 1.09
CA ARG A 37 -5.04 -13.19 -0.08
C ARG A 37 -4.40 -12.32 -1.15
N PRO A 38 -3.45 -12.85 -1.95
CA PRO A 38 -2.90 -12.15 -3.10
C PRO A 38 -3.99 -11.57 -4.02
N ALA A 39 -3.81 -10.33 -4.44
CA ALA A 39 -4.75 -9.49 -5.18
C ALA A 39 -5.94 -8.94 -4.36
N ASP A 40 -6.00 -9.15 -3.04
CA ASP A 40 -6.87 -8.34 -2.19
C ASP A 40 -6.39 -6.89 -2.17
N VAL A 41 -7.33 -5.97 -2.14
CA VAL A 41 -7.06 -4.54 -1.94
C VAL A 41 -7.40 -4.17 -0.50
N LEU A 42 -6.46 -3.53 0.18
CA LEU A 42 -6.75 -2.93 1.48
C LEU A 42 -7.09 -1.45 1.30
N LEU A 43 -8.22 -1.08 1.84
CA LEU A 43 -8.57 0.32 2.05
C LEU A 43 -8.05 0.74 3.40
N VAL A 44 -7.36 1.87 3.43
CA VAL A 44 -6.72 2.40 4.64
C VAL A 44 -7.29 3.77 4.96
N GLU A 45 -7.64 3.98 6.22
CA GLU A 45 -7.97 5.29 6.73
C GLU A 45 -6.68 6.04 7.11
N GLY A 46 -6.11 6.76 6.16
CA GLY A 46 -4.90 7.54 6.39
C GLY A 46 -5.12 8.75 7.31
N ARG A 47 -4.04 9.25 7.91
CA ARG A 47 -4.04 10.35 8.90
C ARG A 47 -3.27 11.58 8.42
N SER A 48 -2.79 11.58 7.20
CA SER A 48 -2.11 12.73 6.61
C SER A 48 -3.10 13.83 6.21
N ARG A 49 -2.60 15.03 5.98
CA ARG A 49 -3.42 16.15 5.50
C ARG A 49 -4.04 15.89 4.13
N ILE A 50 -3.30 15.23 3.25
CA ILE A 50 -3.86 14.82 1.96
C ILE A 50 -4.95 13.76 2.14
N SER A 51 -4.83 12.89 3.16
CA SER A 51 -5.88 11.94 3.51
C SER A 51 -7.15 12.65 3.96
N ASP A 52 -7.05 13.70 4.77
CA ASP A 52 -8.21 14.50 5.19
C ASP A 52 -8.90 15.18 4.00
N PHE A 53 -8.12 15.72 3.07
CA PHE A 53 -8.66 16.29 1.83
C PHE A 53 -9.40 15.22 1.01
N THR A 54 -8.78 14.05 0.82
CA THR A 54 -9.38 12.93 0.07
C THR A 54 -10.69 12.48 0.73
N LYS A 55 -10.69 12.29 2.05
CA LYS A 55 -11.89 11.90 2.81
C LYS A 55 -13.02 12.92 2.66
N SER A 56 -12.69 14.21 2.74
CA SER A 56 -13.67 15.30 2.58
C SER A 56 -14.23 15.35 1.17
N PHE A 57 -13.41 15.16 0.17
CA PHE A 57 -13.82 15.18 -1.24
C PHE A 57 -14.66 13.96 -1.63
N THR A 58 -14.24 12.76 -1.18
CA THR A 58 -14.92 11.50 -1.50
C THR A 58 -16.08 11.18 -0.55
N GLN A 59 -16.24 11.94 0.53
CA GLN A 59 -17.18 11.67 1.63
C GLN A 59 -17.05 10.23 2.16
N SER A 60 -15.83 9.73 2.21
CA SER A 60 -15.46 8.36 2.62
C SER A 60 -14.35 8.41 3.67
N PRO A 61 -14.35 7.51 4.66
CA PRO A 61 -13.24 7.41 5.60
C PRO A 61 -11.95 6.88 4.94
N TRP A 62 -12.07 6.25 3.78
CA TRP A 62 -10.95 5.63 3.09
C TRP A 62 -10.23 6.65 2.22
N SER A 63 -8.95 6.83 2.44
CA SER A 63 -8.13 7.81 1.72
C SER A 63 -6.94 7.18 0.99
N HIS A 64 -6.69 5.90 1.20
CA HIS A 64 -5.59 5.19 0.57
C HIS A 64 -5.99 3.75 0.26
N ALA A 65 -5.44 3.21 -0.82
CA ALA A 65 -5.64 1.84 -1.23
C ALA A 65 -4.30 1.18 -1.53
N VAL A 66 -4.10 -0.05 -1.08
CA VAL A 66 -2.89 -0.83 -1.32
C VAL A 66 -3.23 -2.22 -1.81
N LEU A 67 -2.44 -2.75 -2.72
CA LEU A 67 -2.62 -4.08 -3.29
C LEU A 67 -1.76 -5.09 -2.52
N TYR A 68 -2.37 -6.10 -1.93
CA TYR A 68 -1.63 -7.18 -1.30
C TYR A 68 -1.08 -8.16 -2.33
N ILE A 69 0.22 -8.45 -2.26
CA ILE A 69 0.90 -9.30 -3.24
C ILE A 69 1.43 -10.62 -2.66
N GLY A 70 1.25 -10.87 -1.36
CA GLY A 70 1.79 -12.05 -0.69
C GLY A 70 3.20 -11.84 -0.14
N ARG A 71 3.89 -12.94 0.16
CA ARG A 71 5.31 -12.92 0.51
C ARG A 71 6.15 -13.11 -0.75
N LEU A 72 7.41 -12.72 -0.69
CA LEU A 72 8.30 -12.83 -1.84
C LEU A 72 8.40 -14.24 -2.42
N HIS A 73 8.33 -15.27 -1.57
CA HIS A 73 8.37 -16.67 -2.01
C HIS A 73 7.04 -17.17 -2.61
N ASP A 74 5.92 -16.49 -2.34
CA ASP A 74 4.60 -16.81 -2.90
C ASP A 74 4.47 -16.38 -4.37
N ILE A 75 5.40 -15.56 -4.87
CA ILE A 75 5.41 -15.06 -6.23
C ILE A 75 6.13 -16.06 -7.12
N ASP A 76 5.37 -16.81 -7.90
CA ASP A 76 5.90 -17.92 -8.71
C ASP A 76 6.85 -17.45 -9.84
N HIS A 77 6.61 -16.24 -10.40
CA HIS A 77 7.36 -15.75 -11.55
C HIS A 77 8.73 -15.16 -11.15
N PRO A 78 9.87 -15.76 -11.58
CA PRO A 78 11.21 -15.35 -11.12
C PRO A 78 11.56 -13.89 -11.44
N ILE A 79 11.16 -13.39 -12.61
CA ILE A 79 11.46 -12.02 -13.04
C ILE A 79 10.73 -11.01 -12.16
N LEU A 80 9.45 -11.26 -11.86
CA LEU A 80 8.66 -10.39 -10.97
C LEU A 80 9.24 -10.40 -9.56
N ARG A 81 9.62 -11.60 -9.05
CA ARG A 81 10.27 -11.74 -7.75
C ARG A 81 11.58 -10.95 -7.68
N GLN A 82 12.39 -10.99 -8.73
CA GLN A 82 13.62 -10.23 -8.79
C GLN A 82 13.35 -8.72 -8.81
N LYS A 83 12.39 -8.27 -9.62
CA LYS A 83 12.00 -6.86 -9.67
C LYS A 83 11.53 -6.35 -8.30
N ILE A 84 10.70 -7.13 -7.58
CA ILE A 84 10.30 -6.77 -6.22
C ILE A 84 11.52 -6.64 -5.29
N LYS A 85 12.50 -7.54 -5.36
CA LYS A 85 13.75 -7.48 -4.58
C LYS A 85 14.57 -6.22 -4.88
N ASP A 86 14.50 -5.69 -6.09
CA ASP A 86 15.22 -4.48 -6.46
C ASP A 86 14.64 -3.25 -5.75
N PHE A 87 13.34 -3.25 -5.51
CA PHE A 87 12.61 -2.16 -4.85
C PHE A 87 12.41 -2.37 -3.34
N TYR A 88 12.39 -3.62 -2.87
CA TYR A 88 12.18 -3.94 -1.47
C TYR A 88 13.42 -4.58 -0.84
N LYS A 89 13.99 -3.95 0.18
CA LYS A 89 15.22 -4.37 0.87
C LYS A 89 14.97 -4.90 2.29
N GLY A 90 13.70 -5.12 2.66
CA GLY A 90 13.34 -5.71 3.96
C GLY A 90 13.43 -7.24 3.97
N GLU A 91 12.83 -7.86 4.98
CA GLU A 91 12.89 -9.30 5.19
C GLU A 91 12.07 -10.08 4.15
N PRO A 92 12.62 -11.14 3.53
CA PRO A 92 11.93 -11.91 2.49
C PRO A 92 10.65 -12.64 2.97
N THR A 93 10.51 -12.83 4.28
CA THR A 93 9.39 -13.51 4.91
C THR A 93 8.20 -12.59 5.21
N GLU A 94 8.39 -11.28 5.06
CA GLU A 94 7.32 -10.30 5.29
C GLU A 94 6.22 -10.40 4.25
N GLN A 95 5.01 -10.13 4.68
CA GLN A 95 3.85 -9.92 3.81
C GLN A 95 3.96 -8.54 3.17
N LEU A 96 3.81 -8.48 1.85
CA LEU A 96 4.09 -7.29 1.06
C LEU A 96 2.84 -6.73 0.40
N VAL A 97 2.83 -5.42 0.24
CA VAL A 97 1.84 -4.66 -0.51
C VAL A 97 2.51 -3.77 -1.53
N ILE A 98 1.79 -3.43 -2.60
CA ILE A 98 2.16 -2.37 -3.54
C ILE A 98 1.23 -1.19 -3.31
N GLU A 99 1.82 0.00 -3.24
CA GLU A 99 1.11 1.26 -3.03
C GLU A 99 1.72 2.39 -3.86
N SER A 100 0.94 3.40 -4.17
CA SER A 100 1.43 4.65 -4.77
C SER A 100 1.41 5.75 -3.73
N LEU A 101 2.54 6.38 -3.52
CA LEU A 101 2.71 7.49 -2.58
C LEU A 101 3.12 8.77 -3.31
N LEU A 102 2.53 9.86 -2.87
CA LEU A 102 2.86 11.19 -3.40
C LEU A 102 4.36 11.48 -3.21
N GLY A 103 5.06 11.76 -4.30
CA GLY A 103 6.49 12.05 -4.31
C GLY A 103 7.42 10.83 -4.28
N CYS A 104 6.88 9.61 -4.10
CA CYS A 104 7.66 8.37 -4.09
C CYS A 104 7.36 7.45 -5.28
N GLY A 105 6.25 7.70 -6.00
CA GLY A 105 5.80 6.79 -7.05
C GLY A 105 5.17 5.51 -6.51
N THR A 106 5.25 4.43 -7.28
CA THR A 106 4.74 3.12 -6.91
C THR A 106 5.83 2.31 -6.22
N ILE A 107 5.58 1.92 -4.98
CA ILE A 107 6.57 1.26 -4.12
C ILE A 107 6.04 -0.04 -3.54
N VAL A 108 6.96 -0.88 -3.06
CA VAL A 108 6.67 -2.06 -2.24
C VAL A 108 6.89 -1.71 -0.77
N SER A 109 5.91 -2.04 0.07
CA SER A 109 5.97 -1.84 1.51
C SER A 109 5.58 -3.11 2.26
N PRO A 110 6.03 -3.31 3.52
CA PRO A 110 5.54 -4.40 4.35
C PRO A 110 4.10 -4.13 4.79
N LEU A 111 3.26 -5.16 4.80
CA LEU A 111 1.88 -5.09 5.32
C LEU A 111 1.85 -4.58 6.77
N ALA A 112 2.87 -4.94 7.56
CA ALA A 112 3.00 -4.53 8.96
C ALA A 112 3.04 -3.01 9.17
N LYS A 113 3.36 -2.22 8.13
CA LYS A 113 3.27 -0.76 8.13
C LYS A 113 1.89 -0.27 8.57
N TYR A 114 0.86 -1.03 8.25
CA TYR A 114 -0.54 -0.70 8.50
C TYR A 114 -1.12 -1.28 9.79
N LYS A 115 -0.31 -1.95 10.62
CA LYS A 115 -0.75 -2.65 11.83
C LYS A 115 -1.60 -1.78 12.77
N MET A 116 -1.34 -0.49 12.81
CA MET A 116 -2.03 0.45 13.70
C MET A 116 -3.03 1.34 12.97
N GLU A 117 -3.35 1.04 11.71
CA GLU A 117 -4.32 1.82 10.93
C GLU A 117 -5.69 1.12 10.90
N HIS A 118 -6.74 1.90 10.63
CA HIS A 118 -8.03 1.31 10.26
C HIS A 118 -7.93 0.78 8.84
N ILE A 119 -8.18 -0.52 8.68
CA ILE A 119 -8.03 -1.22 7.43
C ILE A 119 -9.27 -2.04 7.13
N ARG A 120 -9.62 -2.10 5.84
CA ARG A 120 -10.66 -2.99 5.31
C ARG A 120 -10.15 -3.76 4.11
N ILE A 121 -10.34 -5.09 4.12
CA ILE A 121 -10.08 -5.93 2.96
C ILE A 121 -11.24 -5.80 1.96
N CYS A 122 -10.91 -5.49 0.72
CA CYS A 122 -11.79 -5.58 -0.43
C CYS A 122 -11.30 -6.71 -1.33
N ARG A 123 -12.06 -7.79 -1.38
CA ARG A 123 -11.74 -8.96 -2.20
C ARG A 123 -12.52 -8.95 -3.49
N PRO A 124 -11.86 -9.02 -4.66
CA PRO A 124 -12.55 -9.17 -5.92
C PRO A 124 -13.29 -10.51 -5.97
N ASN A 125 -14.54 -10.48 -6.38
CA ASN A 125 -15.32 -11.71 -6.57
C ASN A 125 -15.06 -12.32 -7.95
N GLY A 126 -14.92 -13.65 -8.00
CA GLY A 126 -14.87 -14.40 -9.24
C GLY A 126 -13.56 -14.33 -10.02
N ILE A 127 -12.50 -13.74 -9.46
CA ILE A 127 -11.19 -13.80 -10.09
C ILE A 127 -10.52 -15.16 -9.84
N SER A 128 -9.89 -15.70 -10.87
CA SER A 128 -9.07 -16.91 -10.76
C SER A 128 -7.71 -16.62 -10.14
N LYS A 129 -6.97 -17.68 -9.76
CA LYS A 129 -5.57 -17.52 -9.32
C LYS A 129 -4.70 -16.88 -10.42
N ALA A 130 -4.97 -17.22 -11.69
CA ALA A 130 -4.26 -16.63 -12.83
C ALA A 130 -4.55 -15.13 -12.97
N ASP A 131 -5.80 -14.70 -12.78
CA ASP A 131 -6.16 -13.27 -12.81
C ASP A 131 -5.47 -12.51 -11.67
N ALA A 132 -5.43 -13.08 -10.46
CA ALA A 132 -4.72 -12.50 -9.34
C ALA A 132 -3.22 -12.31 -9.63
N GLN A 133 -2.58 -13.30 -10.26
CA GLN A 133 -1.19 -13.20 -10.68
C GLN A 133 -0.98 -12.13 -11.76
N ASN A 134 -1.89 -11.99 -12.71
CA ASN A 134 -1.84 -10.95 -13.74
C ASN A 134 -1.98 -9.55 -13.14
N VAL A 135 -2.87 -9.36 -12.18
CA VAL A 135 -3.03 -8.08 -11.46
C VAL A 135 -1.72 -7.71 -10.72
N ILE A 136 -1.13 -8.67 -10.03
CA ILE A 136 0.14 -8.48 -9.32
C ILE A 136 1.26 -8.16 -10.31
N ALA A 137 1.37 -8.90 -11.41
CA ALA A 137 2.37 -8.66 -12.46
C ALA A 137 2.26 -7.25 -13.01
N TYR A 138 1.03 -6.81 -13.35
CA TYR A 138 0.77 -5.46 -13.82
C TYR A 138 1.21 -4.37 -12.84
N ALA A 139 0.95 -4.57 -11.54
CA ALA A 139 1.38 -3.63 -10.51
C ALA A 139 2.91 -3.61 -10.32
N VAL A 140 3.55 -4.79 -10.34
CA VAL A 140 5.02 -4.92 -10.22
C VAL A 140 5.74 -4.24 -11.40
N GLU A 141 5.18 -4.31 -12.60
CA GLU A 141 5.77 -3.65 -13.77
C GLU A 141 5.83 -2.12 -13.65
N ARG A 142 5.03 -1.55 -12.76
CA ARG A 142 4.90 -0.09 -12.53
C ARG A 142 5.65 0.41 -11.30
N LEU A 143 6.47 -0.44 -10.69
CA LEU A 143 7.35 -0.02 -9.59
C LEU A 143 8.37 1.02 -10.07
N GLY A 144 8.51 2.13 -9.30
CA GLY A 144 9.39 3.26 -9.54
C GLY A 144 8.68 4.55 -9.87
#